data_b249a4750fd8acb2a4498878e8fea34d
#
_entry.id   b249a4750fd8acb2a4498878e8fea34d
#
_cell.length_a   1.000
_cell.length_b   1.000
_cell.length_c   1.000
_cell.angle_alpha   90.00
_cell.angle_beta   90.00
_cell.angle_gamma   90.00
#
_symmetry.space_group_name_H-M   'P 1'
#
loop_
_entity.id
_entity.type
_entity.pdbx_description
1 polymer ?
#
loop_
_entity_poly.entity_id
_entity_poly.type
_entity_poly.pdbx_seq_one_letter_code
_entity_poly.pdbx_strand_id
1 'polypeptide(L)'
;MKDLIIVRGGGDIATGTIYKLVKSGFHVLILEIAHPSAIRRNVAFSEAVYEEKWQVEDMTCHLAHDIKEAEQIMKAGNPALMIDPNGEMIKQLHPIAVVDAILAKKNLGTTRDMAPITIALGPGFTAGEDVDVVIETMRGHRLGRIIKEGSAIPNTGIPGVIKGFGKERVIHSPAKGILRNICHITDMVSKGQLLAKIETPEGTIVDVPASMDGLLRGLIRDGYPVTKGFKIADIDPRAEEYDNCFTISDKARCIAGGVLEALLYLKNNLSDQQEELNVPICTHEKQKVETIYADYAATHITKPECVKDAVMNALALGNSGRGVNESSLDAARKIYEVRTKVDQFFDGYGAEQVVFTSGITESLNTVIKGSLNHGDHVITTFMEHNSVLRPLYEMERQGVCLTITSPDVG
;
A
#
# COMPACT_ATOMS: atom_id res chain seq x y z
N MET A 1 20.16 1.70 17.82
CA MET A 1 20.29 1.36 16.38
C MET A 1 19.62 2.47 15.59
N LYS A 2 20.26 3.00 14.55
CA LYS A 2 19.65 4.05 13.69
C LYS A 2 18.52 3.45 12.85
N ASP A 3 17.42 4.19 12.68
CA ASP A 3 16.25 3.79 11.88
C ASP A 3 15.56 2.47 12.35
N LEU A 4 15.56 2.22 13.68
CA LEU A 4 14.84 1.11 14.29
C LEU A 4 13.33 1.38 14.32
N ILE A 5 12.55 0.44 13.83
CA ILE A 5 11.08 0.42 13.93
C ILE A 5 10.67 -0.78 14.76
N ILE A 6 9.80 -0.59 15.73
CA ILE A 6 9.19 -1.68 16.48
C ILE A 6 7.77 -1.92 15.96
N VAL A 7 7.48 -3.16 15.58
CA VAL A 7 6.15 -3.60 15.16
C VAL A 7 5.55 -4.49 16.24
N ARG A 8 4.43 -4.10 16.82
CA ARG A 8 3.66 -4.90 17.77
C ARG A 8 2.77 -5.87 17.02
N GLY A 9 3.03 -7.18 17.16
CA GLY A 9 2.34 -8.26 16.46
C GLY A 9 3.05 -8.73 15.19
N GLY A 10 3.06 -10.06 14.96
CA GLY A 10 3.70 -10.73 13.82
C GLY A 10 2.73 -11.55 12.96
N GLY A 11 1.40 -11.29 13.03
CA GLY A 11 0.39 -11.99 12.24
C GLY A 11 0.49 -11.72 10.73
N ASP A 12 -0.37 -12.34 9.93
CA ASP A 12 -0.31 -12.30 8.46
C ASP A 12 -0.38 -10.88 7.86
N ILE A 13 -1.17 -9.99 8.44
CA ILE A 13 -1.23 -8.58 7.99
C ILE A 13 0.03 -7.82 8.43
N ALA A 14 0.48 -8.03 9.68
CA ALA A 14 1.71 -7.43 10.19
C ALA A 14 2.92 -7.83 9.36
N THR A 15 2.99 -9.10 8.93
CA THR A 15 4.06 -9.64 8.09
C THR A 15 4.24 -8.84 6.79
N GLY A 16 3.15 -8.43 6.14
CA GLY A 16 3.24 -7.55 4.96
C GLY A 16 3.89 -6.20 5.27
N THR A 17 3.58 -5.60 6.41
CA THR A 17 4.18 -4.35 6.90
C THR A 17 5.66 -4.55 7.21
N ILE A 18 6.00 -5.57 7.98
CA ILE A 18 7.38 -5.92 8.36
C ILE A 18 8.23 -6.14 7.11
N TYR A 19 7.73 -6.96 6.18
CA TYR A 19 8.39 -7.24 4.91
C TYR A 19 8.71 -5.95 4.14
N LYS A 20 7.73 -5.07 3.98
CA LYS A 20 7.91 -3.80 3.26
C LYS A 20 8.91 -2.88 3.95
N LEU A 21 8.86 -2.75 5.26
CA LEU A 21 9.78 -1.91 6.03
C LEU A 21 11.22 -2.42 5.94
N VAL A 22 11.46 -3.72 6.11
CA VAL A 22 12.80 -4.32 5.96
C VAL A 22 13.33 -4.13 4.53
N LYS A 23 12.51 -4.40 3.49
CA LYS A 23 12.90 -4.17 2.08
C LYS A 23 13.14 -2.69 1.75
N SER A 24 12.61 -1.78 2.56
CA SER A 24 12.86 -0.32 2.45
C SER A 24 14.08 0.14 3.27
N GLY A 25 14.85 -0.78 3.85
CA GLY A 25 16.11 -0.49 4.54
C GLY A 25 15.98 -0.17 6.04
N PHE A 26 14.80 -0.34 6.64
CA PHE A 26 14.62 -0.16 8.09
C PHE A 26 15.01 -1.42 8.86
N HIS A 27 15.54 -1.23 10.07
CA HIS A 27 15.68 -2.30 11.04
C HIS A 27 14.35 -2.53 11.74
N VAL A 28 13.85 -3.77 11.75
CA VAL A 28 12.53 -4.08 12.30
C VAL A 28 12.65 -5.11 13.41
N LEU A 29 12.19 -4.72 14.61
CA LEU A 29 11.98 -5.61 15.75
C LEU A 29 10.48 -5.85 15.91
N ILE A 30 10.08 -7.11 15.97
CA ILE A 30 8.71 -7.56 16.20
C ILE A 30 8.56 -7.90 17.68
N LEU A 31 7.52 -7.36 18.34
CA LEU A 31 7.14 -7.75 19.68
C LEU A 31 5.87 -8.59 19.63
N GLU A 32 5.94 -9.81 20.14
CA GLU A 32 4.85 -10.77 20.07
C GLU A 32 4.58 -11.41 21.45
N ILE A 33 3.45 -12.06 21.58
CA ILE A 33 3.10 -12.85 22.77
C ILE A 33 3.70 -14.26 22.67
N ALA A 34 3.82 -14.97 23.81
CA ALA A 34 4.38 -16.32 23.85
C ALA A 34 3.53 -17.37 23.09
N HIS A 35 2.25 -17.10 22.89
CA HIS A 35 1.32 -18.01 22.20
C HIS A 35 0.52 -17.25 21.14
N PRO A 36 1.11 -16.87 19.99
CA PRO A 36 0.41 -16.18 18.92
C PRO A 36 -0.67 -17.06 18.27
N SER A 37 -1.74 -16.41 17.83
CA SER A 37 -2.96 -17.08 17.32
C SER A 37 -3.16 -16.89 15.81
N ALA A 38 -2.09 -16.81 15.04
CA ALA A 38 -2.20 -16.67 13.59
C ALA A 38 -2.92 -17.87 12.97
N ILE A 39 -3.90 -17.60 12.11
CA ILE A 39 -4.64 -18.63 11.37
C ILE A 39 -3.97 -18.91 10.04
N ARG A 40 -3.55 -17.87 9.32
CA ARG A 40 -2.75 -17.98 8.09
C ARG A 40 -1.27 -18.12 8.43
N ARG A 41 -0.92 -19.18 9.14
CA ARG A 41 0.40 -19.40 9.75
C ARG A 41 1.54 -19.38 8.74
N ASN A 42 1.34 -19.96 7.54
CA ASN A 42 2.38 -20.03 6.51
C ASN A 42 2.89 -18.63 6.08
N VAL A 43 2.11 -17.57 6.32
CA VAL A 43 2.45 -16.19 5.96
C VAL A 43 2.48 -15.26 7.17
N ALA A 44 2.77 -15.79 8.35
CA ALA A 44 2.82 -15.04 9.60
C ALA A 44 4.17 -15.21 10.30
N PHE A 45 4.94 -14.13 10.46
CA PHE A 45 6.22 -14.16 11.15
C PHE A 45 6.11 -14.54 12.63
N SER A 46 4.92 -14.43 13.21
CA SER A 46 4.66 -14.92 14.56
C SER A 46 4.94 -16.42 14.75
N GLU A 47 4.97 -17.21 13.69
CA GLU A 47 5.37 -18.63 13.79
C GLU A 47 6.81 -18.83 14.22
N ALA A 48 7.69 -17.81 14.08
CA ALA A 48 9.04 -17.85 14.61
C ALA A 48 9.08 -18.02 16.14
N VAL A 49 8.01 -17.66 16.88
CA VAL A 49 7.89 -17.94 18.32
C VAL A 49 7.95 -19.44 18.63
N TYR A 50 7.44 -20.27 17.74
CA TYR A 50 7.37 -21.72 17.91
C TYR A 50 8.51 -22.48 17.23
N GLU A 51 9.02 -21.93 16.11
CA GLU A 51 9.95 -22.62 15.22
C GLU A 51 11.35 -21.98 15.23
N GLU A 52 11.63 -21.03 16.15
CA GLU A 52 12.85 -20.21 16.26
C GLU A 52 13.10 -19.32 15.04
N LYS A 53 12.68 -19.74 13.87
CA LYS A 53 12.74 -18.97 12.63
C LYS A 53 11.57 -19.33 11.71
N TRP A 54 11.11 -18.35 10.94
CA TRP A 54 10.03 -18.57 9.97
C TRP A 54 10.27 -17.78 8.70
N GLN A 55 10.16 -18.44 7.57
CA GLN A 55 10.35 -17.81 6.27
C GLN A 55 9.00 -17.52 5.61
N VAL A 56 8.84 -16.30 5.11
CA VAL A 56 7.72 -15.89 4.26
C VAL A 56 8.30 -15.24 3.01
N GLU A 57 7.97 -15.79 1.84
CA GLU A 57 8.59 -15.42 0.57
C GLU A 57 10.14 -15.53 0.64
N ASP A 58 10.88 -14.45 0.39
CA ASP A 58 12.34 -14.41 0.42
C ASP A 58 12.91 -13.78 1.72
N MET A 59 12.11 -13.68 2.79
CA MET A 59 12.50 -13.08 4.05
C MET A 59 12.33 -14.06 5.20
N THR A 60 13.34 -14.17 6.05
CA THR A 60 13.31 -15.03 7.25
C THR A 60 13.28 -14.18 8.51
N CYS A 61 12.25 -14.36 9.33
CA CYS A 61 12.16 -13.82 10.67
C CYS A 61 12.82 -14.79 11.65
N HIS A 62 13.60 -14.27 12.60
CA HIS A 62 14.24 -15.07 13.63
C HIS A 62 13.78 -14.65 15.04
N LEU A 63 13.52 -15.63 15.91
CA LEU A 63 13.32 -15.37 17.32
C LEU A 63 14.66 -14.94 17.93
N ALA A 64 14.63 -13.87 18.71
CA ALA A 64 15.78 -13.38 19.46
C ALA A 64 15.46 -13.46 20.96
N HIS A 65 16.41 -13.97 21.74
CA HIS A 65 16.26 -14.16 23.18
C HIS A 65 16.80 -12.97 24.00
N ASP A 66 17.60 -12.12 23.36
CA ASP A 66 18.09 -10.87 23.94
C ASP A 66 18.29 -9.78 22.90
N ILE A 67 18.55 -8.56 23.37
CA ILE A 67 18.73 -7.37 22.52
C ILE A 67 19.94 -7.51 21.58
N LYS A 68 21.03 -8.15 22.03
CA LYS A 68 22.25 -8.30 21.23
C LYS A 68 22.00 -9.22 20.04
N GLU A 69 21.31 -10.32 20.28
CA GLU A 69 20.88 -11.24 19.23
C GLU A 69 19.93 -10.57 18.24
N ALA A 70 18.94 -9.84 18.75
CA ALA A 70 18.03 -9.06 17.89
C ALA A 70 18.78 -8.05 17.01
N GLU A 71 19.75 -7.35 17.57
CA GLU A 71 20.60 -6.43 16.80
C GLU A 71 21.41 -7.12 15.70
N GLN A 72 21.96 -8.29 15.98
CA GLN A 72 22.73 -9.06 14.99
C GLN A 72 21.85 -9.51 13.82
N ILE A 73 20.67 -10.04 14.14
CA ILE A 73 19.66 -10.45 13.14
C ILE A 73 19.29 -9.27 12.24
N MET A 74 18.96 -8.12 12.84
CA MET A 74 18.57 -6.92 12.09
C MET A 74 19.71 -6.35 11.25
N LYS A 75 20.95 -6.36 11.74
CA LYS A 75 22.15 -5.96 10.98
C LYS A 75 22.41 -6.88 9.78
N ALA A 76 22.01 -8.15 9.86
CA ALA A 76 22.07 -9.10 8.75
C ALA A 76 20.93 -8.90 7.71
N GLY A 77 20.05 -7.91 7.90
CA GLY A 77 18.97 -7.58 6.96
C GLY A 77 17.69 -8.39 7.15
N ASN A 78 17.53 -9.08 8.27
CA ASN A 78 16.34 -9.86 8.62
C ASN A 78 15.55 -9.20 9.76
N PRO A 79 14.23 -9.37 9.84
CA PRO A 79 13.47 -8.96 11.00
C PRO A 79 13.76 -9.88 12.20
N ALA A 80 13.95 -9.28 13.38
CA ALA A 80 14.03 -10.01 14.63
C ALA A 80 12.66 -10.01 15.32
N LEU A 81 12.35 -11.09 16.05
CA LEU A 81 11.17 -11.19 16.89
C LEU A 81 11.57 -11.46 18.32
N MET A 82 10.96 -10.76 19.28
CA MET A 82 11.09 -11.01 20.70
C MET A 82 9.74 -11.23 21.35
N ILE A 83 9.70 -12.11 22.37
CA ILE A 83 8.50 -12.30 23.18
C ILE A 83 8.45 -11.19 24.23
N ASP A 84 7.63 -10.18 23.94
CA ASP A 84 7.40 -9.02 24.80
C ASP A 84 5.95 -8.52 24.66
N PRO A 85 4.99 -9.14 25.35
CA PRO A 85 3.59 -8.79 25.26
C PRO A 85 3.27 -7.36 25.74
N ASN A 86 4.10 -6.81 26.60
CA ASN A 86 3.88 -5.50 27.23
C ASN A 86 4.58 -4.35 26.50
N GLY A 87 5.52 -4.65 25.58
CA GLY A 87 6.27 -3.63 24.86
C GLY A 87 7.38 -2.97 25.71
N GLU A 88 7.98 -3.67 26.66
CA GLU A 88 9.05 -3.16 27.50
C GLU A 88 10.29 -2.76 26.67
N MET A 89 10.53 -3.45 25.55
CA MET A 89 11.62 -3.15 24.63
C MET A 89 11.48 -1.78 23.96
N ILE A 90 10.26 -1.25 23.83
CA ILE A 90 10.02 0.09 23.25
C ILE A 90 10.74 1.15 24.10
N LYS A 91 10.60 1.07 25.44
CA LYS A 91 11.24 1.99 26.39
C LYS A 91 12.76 1.85 26.44
N GLN A 92 13.29 0.63 26.19
CA GLN A 92 14.72 0.37 26.26
C GLN A 92 15.46 0.76 24.98
N LEU A 93 14.82 0.55 23.83
CA LEU A 93 15.46 0.69 22.52
C LEU A 93 15.21 2.04 21.85
N HIS A 94 14.25 2.82 22.33
CA HIS A 94 13.89 4.15 21.79
C HIS A 94 13.79 4.14 20.26
N PRO A 95 12.85 3.38 19.65
CA PRO A 95 12.70 3.31 18.20
C PRO A 95 12.29 4.66 17.62
N ILE A 96 12.57 4.87 16.32
CA ILE A 96 12.06 6.06 15.60
C ILE A 96 10.55 5.98 15.38
N ALA A 97 10.01 4.75 15.33
CA ALA A 97 8.58 4.53 15.14
C ALA A 97 8.11 3.24 15.84
N VAL A 98 6.87 3.28 16.31
CA VAL A 98 6.09 2.11 16.75
C VAL A 98 4.91 1.91 15.81
N VAL A 99 4.73 0.68 15.31
CA VAL A 99 3.58 0.29 14.50
C VAL A 99 2.78 -0.76 15.25
N ASP A 100 1.55 -0.43 15.68
CA ASP A 100 0.64 -1.43 16.24
C ASP A 100 -0.06 -2.18 15.11
N ALA A 101 0.33 -3.44 14.93
CA ALA A 101 -0.20 -4.38 13.95
C ALA A 101 -0.84 -5.62 14.59
N ILE A 102 -1.22 -5.54 15.87
CA ILE A 102 -1.85 -6.64 16.61
C ILE A 102 -3.24 -6.97 16.03
N LEU A 103 -3.96 -5.96 15.54
CA LEU A 103 -5.31 -6.09 14.96
C LEU A 103 -6.35 -6.66 15.93
N ALA A 104 -6.21 -6.37 17.22
CA ALA A 104 -7.14 -6.81 18.27
C ALA A 104 -8.52 -6.14 18.23
N LYS A 105 -8.76 -5.18 17.32
CA LYS A 105 -9.99 -4.38 17.20
C LYS A 105 -10.27 -3.48 18.41
N LYS A 106 -9.31 -3.36 19.28
CA LYS A 106 -9.26 -2.45 20.44
C LYS A 106 -7.80 -2.15 20.73
N ASN A 107 -7.52 -0.98 21.29
CA ASN A 107 -6.20 -0.64 21.76
C ASN A 107 -5.79 -1.53 22.94
N LEU A 108 -4.63 -2.18 22.85
CA LEU A 108 -4.02 -2.99 23.89
C LEU A 108 -2.83 -2.28 24.56
N GLY A 109 -2.95 -0.97 24.75
CA GLY A 109 -1.98 -0.17 25.48
C GLY A 109 -0.91 0.50 24.60
N THR A 110 -1.15 0.66 23.30
CA THR A 110 -0.31 1.53 22.46
C THR A 110 -0.71 2.97 22.66
N THR A 111 0.26 3.81 22.97
CA THR A 111 0.06 5.25 23.20
C THR A 111 1.01 6.08 22.33
N ARG A 112 0.63 7.31 22.08
CA ARG A 112 1.32 8.23 21.19
C ARG A 112 2.73 8.61 21.66
N ASP A 113 3.01 8.51 22.95
CA ASP A 113 4.30 8.80 23.57
C ASP A 113 5.32 7.67 23.53
N MET A 114 4.95 6.50 22.98
CA MET A 114 5.84 5.35 22.87
C MET A 114 7.02 5.55 21.92
N ALA A 115 6.87 6.41 20.91
CA ALA A 115 7.93 6.75 19.97
C ALA A 115 7.65 8.11 19.31
N PRO A 116 8.66 8.72 18.65
CA PRO A 116 8.45 9.95 17.86
C PRO A 116 7.38 9.81 16.76
N ILE A 117 7.16 8.59 16.26
CA ILE A 117 6.12 8.26 15.28
C ILE A 117 5.36 7.04 15.76
N THR A 118 4.02 7.15 15.81
CA THR A 118 3.14 6.04 16.19
C THR A 118 2.07 5.82 15.12
N ILE A 119 1.96 4.57 14.65
CA ILE A 119 1.05 4.16 13.59
C ILE A 119 0.26 2.95 14.08
N ALA A 120 -1.06 2.92 13.88
CA ALA A 120 -1.87 1.75 14.20
C ALA A 120 -2.64 1.24 12.99
N LEU A 121 -2.90 -0.08 12.95
CA LEU A 121 -3.61 -0.73 11.86
C LEU A 121 -5.07 -1.03 12.24
N GLY A 122 -6.01 -0.43 11.51
CA GLY A 122 -7.43 -0.73 11.61
C GLY A 122 -8.14 -0.15 12.83
N PRO A 123 -9.35 -0.65 13.13
CA PRO A 123 -10.20 -0.10 14.16
C PRO A 123 -9.68 -0.40 15.58
N GLY A 124 -10.04 0.46 16.52
CA GLY A 124 -9.67 0.37 17.92
C GLY A 124 -8.72 1.47 18.37
N PHE A 125 -8.36 2.37 17.45
CA PHE A 125 -7.50 3.53 17.70
C PHE A 125 -8.13 4.80 17.13
N THR A 126 -7.84 5.92 17.78
CA THR A 126 -8.18 7.26 17.31
C THR A 126 -6.89 7.98 16.94
N ALA A 127 -6.77 8.37 15.67
CA ALA A 127 -5.63 9.15 15.17
C ALA A 127 -5.63 10.55 15.82
N GLY A 128 -4.46 11.02 16.23
CA GLY A 128 -4.28 12.26 16.96
C GLY A 128 -4.43 12.15 18.48
N GLU A 129 -5.06 11.07 18.98
CA GLU A 129 -5.24 10.78 20.40
C GLU A 129 -4.37 9.59 20.86
N ASP A 130 -4.69 8.39 20.39
CA ASP A 130 -3.97 7.16 20.75
C ASP A 130 -2.63 7.01 20.03
N VAL A 131 -2.61 7.40 18.75
CA VAL A 131 -1.48 7.32 17.83
C VAL A 131 -1.47 8.52 16.89
N ASP A 132 -0.35 8.77 16.20
CA ASP A 132 -0.29 9.88 15.24
C ASP A 132 -1.21 9.66 14.04
N VAL A 133 -1.22 8.45 13.50
CA VAL A 133 -2.09 8.08 12.36
C VAL A 133 -2.58 6.64 12.46
N VAL A 134 -3.73 6.39 11.84
CA VAL A 134 -4.31 5.05 11.70
C VAL A 134 -4.36 4.68 10.22
N ILE A 135 -4.06 3.41 9.89
CA ILE A 135 -4.17 2.89 8.53
C ILE A 135 -5.46 2.09 8.39
N GLU A 136 -6.29 2.43 7.41
CA GLU A 136 -7.54 1.74 7.12
C GLU A 136 -7.30 0.28 6.68
N THR A 137 -7.98 -0.66 7.31
CA THR A 137 -7.85 -2.09 7.02
C THR A 137 -9.11 -2.72 6.43
N MET A 138 -10.21 -1.98 6.31
CA MET A 138 -11.42 -2.46 5.65
C MET A 138 -11.18 -2.63 4.14
N ARG A 139 -11.53 -3.80 3.57
CA ARG A 139 -11.48 -4.02 2.12
C ARG A 139 -12.38 -3.03 1.38
N GLY A 140 -11.92 -2.55 0.25
CA GLY A 140 -12.62 -1.59 -0.59
C GLY A 140 -11.73 -0.41 -0.96
N HIS A 141 -12.33 0.65 -1.46
CA HIS A 141 -11.63 1.81 -2.01
C HIS A 141 -10.73 2.57 -0.99
N ARG A 142 -11.00 2.40 0.29
CA ARG A 142 -10.25 3.06 1.37
C ARG A 142 -9.13 2.22 1.97
N LEU A 143 -8.97 0.98 1.56
CA LEU A 143 -7.93 0.07 2.09
C LEU A 143 -6.54 0.72 1.97
N GLY A 144 -5.78 0.70 3.07
CA GLY A 144 -4.43 1.25 3.13
C GLY A 144 -4.34 2.78 3.25
N ARG A 145 -5.47 3.51 3.27
CA ARG A 145 -5.45 4.96 3.45
C ARG A 145 -5.01 5.37 4.84
N ILE A 146 -4.27 6.47 4.90
CA ILE A 146 -3.84 7.13 6.12
C ILE A 146 -4.99 7.97 6.67
N ILE A 147 -5.33 7.76 7.94
CA ILE A 147 -6.31 8.52 8.71
C ILE A 147 -5.52 9.37 9.71
N LYS A 148 -5.61 10.70 9.58
CA LYS A 148 -4.89 11.66 10.42
C LYS A 148 -5.74 12.16 11.59
N GLU A 149 -7.05 12.02 11.50
CA GLU A 149 -8.03 12.39 12.54
C GLU A 149 -9.15 11.35 12.57
N GLY A 150 -9.57 10.93 13.77
CA GLY A 150 -10.62 9.95 13.98
C GLY A 150 -10.13 8.50 13.83
N SER A 151 -11.05 7.58 13.53
CA SER A 151 -10.81 6.14 13.59
C SER A 151 -11.07 5.45 12.25
N ALA A 152 -10.45 4.29 12.06
CA ALA A 152 -10.76 3.41 10.95
C ALA A 152 -12.20 2.87 11.03
N ILE A 153 -12.73 2.43 9.90
CA ILE A 153 -14.09 1.87 9.81
C ILE A 153 -14.22 0.69 10.77
N PRO A 154 -15.25 0.66 11.63
CA PRO A 154 -15.47 -0.43 12.55
C PRO A 154 -15.56 -1.78 11.85
N ASN A 155 -15.00 -2.81 12.47
CA ASN A 155 -15.07 -4.16 11.93
C ASN A 155 -16.51 -4.68 11.93
N THR A 156 -17.02 -5.01 10.77
CA THR A 156 -18.38 -5.56 10.62
C THR A 156 -18.52 -7.02 11.06
N GLY A 157 -17.38 -7.73 11.27
CA GLY A 157 -17.38 -9.18 11.52
C GLY A 157 -17.79 -10.02 10.30
N ILE A 158 -18.09 -9.39 9.18
CA ILE A 158 -18.50 -10.07 7.95
C ILE A 158 -17.28 -10.24 7.04
N PRO A 159 -16.85 -11.47 6.74
CA PRO A 159 -15.78 -11.73 5.79
C PRO A 159 -16.14 -11.25 4.38
N GLY A 160 -15.13 -10.86 3.61
CA GLY A 160 -15.33 -10.53 2.21
C GLY A 160 -15.89 -11.73 1.42
N VAL A 161 -16.84 -11.47 0.54
CA VAL A 161 -17.43 -12.49 -0.33
C VAL A 161 -16.44 -12.87 -1.44
N ILE A 162 -16.18 -14.18 -1.61
CA ILE A 162 -15.36 -14.76 -2.69
C ILE A 162 -16.17 -15.86 -3.36
N LYS A 163 -16.37 -15.79 -4.67
CA LYS A 163 -17.20 -16.75 -5.45
C LYS A 163 -18.57 -17.02 -4.79
N GLY A 164 -19.20 -15.98 -4.19
CA GLY A 164 -20.51 -16.09 -3.53
C GLY A 164 -20.47 -16.54 -2.07
N PHE A 165 -19.33 -16.97 -1.55
CA PHE A 165 -19.18 -17.41 -0.16
C PHE A 165 -18.63 -16.30 0.73
N GLY A 166 -19.21 -16.08 1.89
CA GLY A 166 -18.82 -15.06 2.86
C GLY A 166 -18.56 -15.67 4.24
N LYS A 167 -19.57 -15.75 5.07
CA LYS A 167 -19.47 -16.29 6.44
C LYS A 167 -19.04 -17.75 6.47
N GLU A 168 -19.46 -18.51 5.49
CA GLU A 168 -19.17 -19.94 5.34
C GLU A 168 -17.66 -20.23 5.26
N ARG A 169 -16.88 -19.27 4.76
CA ARG A 169 -15.44 -19.40 4.63
C ARG A 169 -14.70 -19.41 5.97
N VAL A 170 -15.30 -18.89 7.01
CA VAL A 170 -14.66 -18.73 8.32
C VAL A 170 -15.23 -19.73 9.30
N ILE A 171 -14.37 -20.57 9.86
CA ILE A 171 -14.73 -21.57 10.84
C ILE A 171 -14.41 -21.05 12.24
N HIS A 172 -15.41 -21.14 13.11
CA HIS A 172 -15.28 -20.75 14.50
C HIS A 172 -15.37 -22.01 15.39
N SER A 173 -14.64 -21.98 16.49
CA SER A 173 -14.67 -23.06 17.47
C SER A 173 -16.08 -23.25 18.04
N PRO A 174 -16.67 -24.47 17.99
CA PRO A 174 -17.96 -24.76 18.58
C PRO A 174 -17.93 -24.88 20.11
N ALA A 175 -16.74 -25.10 20.69
CA ALA A 175 -16.56 -25.32 22.13
C ALA A 175 -15.29 -24.62 22.66
N LYS A 176 -15.17 -24.59 23.99
CA LYS A 176 -13.91 -24.26 24.68
C LYS A 176 -13.09 -25.53 24.86
N GLY A 177 -11.78 -25.49 24.62
CA GLY A 177 -10.89 -26.65 24.85
C GLY A 177 -9.57 -26.52 24.12
N ILE A 178 -8.89 -27.64 23.95
CA ILE A 178 -7.63 -27.74 23.19
C ILE A 178 -7.94 -28.27 21.79
N LEU A 179 -7.51 -27.54 20.76
CA LEU A 179 -7.71 -27.94 19.39
C LEU A 179 -6.70 -29.04 18.99
N ARG A 180 -7.17 -30.06 18.30
CA ARG A 180 -6.36 -31.12 17.70
C ARG A 180 -6.64 -31.17 16.19
N ASN A 181 -5.66 -30.76 15.42
CA ASN A 181 -5.76 -30.69 13.97
C ASN A 181 -5.72 -32.09 13.33
N ILE A 182 -6.55 -32.30 12.32
CA ILE A 182 -6.57 -33.51 11.48
C ILE A 182 -6.11 -33.14 10.06
N CYS A 183 -6.59 -31.99 9.56
CA CYS A 183 -6.16 -31.43 8.28
C CYS A 183 -5.02 -30.42 8.47
N HIS A 184 -4.38 -30.09 7.33
CA HIS A 184 -3.28 -29.14 7.26
C HIS A 184 -3.65 -27.96 6.35
N ILE A 185 -2.99 -26.83 6.54
CA ILE A 185 -3.07 -25.72 5.58
C ILE A 185 -2.59 -26.28 4.23
N THR A 186 -3.30 -25.97 3.16
CA THR A 186 -3.17 -26.45 1.78
C THR A 186 -3.99 -27.68 1.43
N ASP A 187 -4.62 -28.35 2.39
CA ASP A 187 -5.50 -29.47 2.06
C ASP A 187 -6.75 -28.99 1.32
N MET A 188 -7.13 -29.72 0.29
CA MET A 188 -8.45 -29.60 -0.34
C MET A 188 -9.45 -30.36 0.53
N VAL A 189 -10.46 -29.64 1.01
CA VAL A 189 -11.46 -30.21 1.92
C VAL A 189 -12.85 -30.18 1.32
N SER A 190 -13.68 -31.16 1.68
CA SER A 190 -15.09 -31.22 1.30
C SER A 190 -15.99 -30.79 2.47
N LYS A 191 -17.15 -30.22 2.16
CA LYS A 191 -18.13 -29.84 3.17
C LYS A 191 -18.48 -31.03 4.07
N GLY A 192 -18.40 -30.84 5.39
CA GLY A 192 -18.61 -31.88 6.39
C GLY A 192 -17.37 -32.71 6.72
N GLN A 193 -16.28 -32.59 5.96
CA GLN A 193 -15.02 -33.26 6.29
C GLN A 193 -14.47 -32.75 7.62
N LEU A 194 -13.98 -33.66 8.46
CA LEU A 194 -13.45 -33.33 9.78
C LEU A 194 -12.08 -32.62 9.64
N LEU A 195 -12.01 -31.36 10.07
CA LEU A 195 -10.78 -30.56 10.02
C LEU A 195 -9.94 -30.70 11.28
N ALA A 196 -10.63 -30.76 12.43
CA ALA A 196 -10.01 -30.79 13.74
C ALA A 196 -10.99 -31.35 14.77
N LYS A 197 -10.50 -31.63 15.97
CA LYS A 197 -11.28 -31.98 17.17
C LYS A 197 -10.95 -31.00 18.29
N ILE A 198 -11.87 -30.80 19.22
CA ILE A 198 -11.64 -30.01 20.42
C ILE A 198 -11.80 -30.92 21.62
N GLU A 199 -10.74 -31.04 22.41
CA GLU A 199 -10.76 -31.71 23.71
C GLU A 199 -11.23 -30.70 24.75
N THR A 200 -12.45 -30.86 25.24
CA THR A 200 -13.02 -29.94 26.24
C THR A 200 -12.47 -30.23 27.66
N PRO A 201 -12.52 -29.25 28.57
CA PRO A 201 -12.09 -29.47 29.96
C PRO A 201 -12.84 -30.59 30.67
N GLU A 202 -14.05 -30.91 30.22
CA GLU A 202 -14.91 -31.97 30.75
C GLU A 202 -14.56 -33.36 30.17
N GLY A 203 -13.55 -33.45 29.30
CA GLY A 203 -13.09 -34.68 28.67
C GLY A 203 -13.93 -35.15 27.48
N THR A 204 -14.86 -34.31 27.00
CA THR A 204 -15.60 -34.61 25.77
C THR A 204 -14.85 -34.17 24.53
N ILE A 205 -15.06 -34.85 23.41
CA ILE A 205 -14.48 -34.50 22.13
C ILE A 205 -15.59 -33.88 21.25
N VAL A 206 -15.30 -32.67 20.71
CA VAL A 206 -16.24 -31.96 19.83
C VAL A 206 -15.60 -31.85 18.45
N ASP A 207 -16.28 -32.34 17.44
CA ASP A 207 -15.82 -32.32 16.05
C ASP A 207 -15.92 -30.90 15.43
N VAL A 208 -14.97 -30.57 14.59
CA VAL A 208 -14.93 -29.32 13.80
C VAL A 208 -14.98 -29.69 12.32
N PRO A 209 -16.17 -29.74 11.71
CA PRO A 209 -16.29 -30.03 10.28
C PRO A 209 -16.03 -28.79 9.41
N ALA A 210 -15.62 -29.04 8.15
CA ALA A 210 -15.57 -28.02 7.11
C ALA A 210 -16.98 -27.53 6.78
N SER A 211 -17.15 -26.22 6.70
CA SER A 211 -18.43 -25.58 6.36
C SER A 211 -18.76 -25.62 4.87
N MET A 212 -17.76 -25.81 4.00
CA MET A 212 -17.86 -25.77 2.55
C MET A 212 -16.69 -26.54 1.90
N ASP A 213 -16.82 -26.80 0.60
CA ASP A 213 -15.72 -27.31 -0.20
C ASP A 213 -14.70 -26.21 -0.48
N GLY A 214 -13.41 -26.54 -0.53
CA GLY A 214 -12.38 -25.59 -0.90
C GLY A 214 -11.00 -25.89 -0.33
N LEU A 215 -10.09 -24.96 -0.55
CA LEU A 215 -8.72 -24.98 -0.06
C LEU A 215 -8.67 -24.50 1.41
N LEU A 216 -8.16 -25.30 2.32
CA LEU A 216 -7.91 -24.89 3.70
C LEU A 216 -6.71 -23.96 3.74
N ARG A 217 -6.98 -22.65 3.61
CA ARG A 217 -5.98 -21.60 3.49
C ARG A 217 -5.42 -21.16 4.84
N GLY A 218 -6.13 -21.39 5.91
CA GLY A 218 -5.71 -21.03 7.25
C GLY A 218 -6.29 -22.00 8.28
N LEU A 219 -5.45 -22.38 9.23
CA LEU A 219 -5.80 -23.22 10.37
C LEU A 219 -4.89 -22.86 11.54
N ILE A 220 -5.48 -22.57 12.69
CA ILE A 220 -4.71 -22.27 13.90
C ILE A 220 -3.85 -23.49 14.30
N ARG A 221 -2.78 -23.25 15.07
CA ARG A 221 -1.82 -24.27 15.46
C ARG A 221 -2.48 -25.40 16.25
N ASP A 222 -1.97 -26.62 16.04
CA ASP A 222 -2.34 -27.78 16.84
C ASP A 222 -2.01 -27.55 18.31
N GLY A 223 -2.84 -28.06 19.22
CA GLY A 223 -2.67 -27.87 20.67
C GLY A 223 -3.06 -26.48 21.17
N TYR A 224 -3.55 -25.57 20.31
CA TYR A 224 -3.93 -24.23 20.74
C TYR A 224 -5.18 -24.22 21.62
N PRO A 225 -5.18 -23.49 22.76
CA PRO A 225 -6.38 -23.35 23.61
C PRO A 225 -7.39 -22.39 22.93
N VAL A 226 -8.57 -22.89 22.63
CA VAL A 226 -9.63 -22.14 21.98
C VAL A 226 -10.83 -21.89 22.90
N THR A 227 -11.52 -20.78 22.69
CA THR A 227 -12.81 -20.49 23.31
C THR A 227 -13.94 -20.65 22.29
N LYS A 228 -15.16 -20.91 22.76
CA LYS A 228 -16.32 -20.96 21.86
C LYS A 228 -16.45 -19.67 21.07
N GLY A 229 -16.64 -19.77 19.77
CA GLY A 229 -16.74 -18.63 18.86
C GLY A 229 -15.40 -18.05 18.39
N PHE A 230 -14.28 -18.58 18.89
CA PHE A 230 -12.96 -18.17 18.43
C PHE A 230 -12.74 -18.62 16.98
N LYS A 231 -12.23 -17.73 16.11
CA LYS A 231 -11.93 -18.07 14.71
C LYS A 231 -10.73 -19.02 14.66
N ILE A 232 -10.91 -20.19 14.04
CA ILE A 232 -9.88 -21.25 14.01
C ILE A 232 -9.40 -21.63 12.62
N ALA A 233 -10.22 -21.41 11.58
CA ALA A 233 -9.83 -21.74 10.21
C ALA A 233 -10.45 -20.79 9.18
N ASP A 234 -9.88 -20.82 7.95
CA ASP A 234 -10.33 -20.06 6.78
C ASP A 234 -10.23 -20.96 5.54
N ILE A 235 -11.37 -21.18 4.85
CA ILE A 235 -11.46 -21.96 3.61
C ILE A 235 -11.61 -20.99 2.44
N ASP A 236 -10.85 -21.21 1.37
CA ASP A 236 -10.99 -20.48 0.12
C ASP A 236 -11.67 -21.37 -0.93
N PRO A 237 -12.78 -20.91 -1.55
CA PRO A 237 -13.49 -21.69 -2.58
C PRO A 237 -12.71 -21.85 -3.89
N ARG A 238 -11.52 -21.25 -3.99
CA ARG A 238 -10.67 -21.27 -5.19
C ARG A 238 -9.52 -22.24 -5.00
N ALA A 239 -9.62 -23.41 -5.67
CA ALA A 239 -8.57 -24.43 -5.62
C ALA A 239 -7.25 -23.94 -6.25
N GLU A 240 -7.35 -23.05 -7.21
CA GLU A 240 -6.24 -22.43 -7.94
C GLU A 240 -5.36 -21.50 -7.07
N GLU A 241 -5.80 -21.18 -5.87
CA GLU A 241 -5.11 -20.26 -4.95
C GLU A 241 -4.09 -20.96 -4.00
N TYR A 242 -3.65 -22.17 -4.34
CA TYR A 242 -2.70 -22.94 -3.52
C TYR A 242 -1.44 -22.15 -3.18
N ASP A 243 -0.79 -21.54 -4.17
CA ASP A 243 0.44 -20.76 -3.99
C ASP A 243 0.22 -19.54 -3.10
N ASN A 244 -1.01 -19.02 -3.05
CA ASN A 244 -1.37 -17.91 -2.19
C ASN A 244 -1.48 -18.29 -0.70
N CYS A 245 -1.36 -19.55 -0.35
CA CYS A 245 -1.18 -19.98 1.03
C CYS A 245 0.20 -19.59 1.59
N PHE A 246 1.17 -19.32 0.73
CA PHE A 246 2.56 -19.06 1.09
C PHE A 246 3.02 -17.62 0.78
N THR A 247 2.14 -16.79 0.24
CA THR A 247 2.48 -15.43 -0.18
C THR A 247 1.70 -14.37 0.59
N ILE A 248 2.33 -13.22 0.77
CA ILE A 248 1.74 -12.03 1.42
C ILE A 248 0.57 -11.53 0.56
N SER A 249 -0.61 -11.41 1.15
CA SER A 249 -1.83 -11.04 0.44
C SER A 249 -1.81 -9.61 -0.12
N ASP A 250 -2.64 -9.37 -1.14
CA ASP A 250 -2.98 -8.04 -1.67
C ASP A 250 -3.33 -7.04 -0.57
N LYS A 251 -4.16 -7.47 0.38
CA LYS A 251 -4.58 -6.66 1.53
C LYS A 251 -3.39 -6.27 2.42
N ALA A 252 -2.53 -7.23 2.77
CA ALA A 252 -1.37 -6.97 3.61
C ALA A 252 -0.37 -6.04 2.90
N ARG A 253 -0.16 -6.22 1.58
CA ARG A 253 0.71 -5.35 0.78
C ARG A 253 0.18 -3.93 0.64
N CYS A 254 -1.13 -3.76 0.48
CA CYS A 254 -1.77 -2.45 0.41
C CYS A 254 -1.65 -1.69 1.74
N ILE A 255 -1.96 -2.35 2.87
CA ILE A 255 -1.80 -1.78 4.21
C ILE A 255 -0.34 -1.40 4.47
N ALA A 256 0.60 -2.27 4.12
CA ALA A 256 2.03 -2.00 4.25
C ALA A 256 2.49 -0.78 3.44
N GLY A 257 1.87 -0.54 2.27
CA GLY A 257 2.07 0.69 1.49
C GLY A 257 1.68 1.94 2.27
N GLY A 258 0.49 1.92 2.88
CA GLY A 258 0.01 3.01 3.73
C GLY A 258 0.89 3.26 4.96
N VAL A 259 1.41 2.19 5.60
CA VAL A 259 2.35 2.34 6.73
C VAL A 259 3.64 3.01 6.29
N LEU A 260 4.24 2.57 5.17
CA LEU A 260 5.48 3.16 4.67
C LEU A 260 5.28 4.64 4.28
N GLU A 261 4.17 4.96 3.60
CA GLU A 261 3.81 6.33 3.25
C GLU A 261 3.66 7.19 4.50
N ALA A 262 2.91 6.72 5.52
CA ALA A 262 2.71 7.41 6.78
C ALA A 262 4.03 7.65 7.52
N LEU A 263 4.88 6.63 7.60
CA LEU A 263 6.18 6.72 8.24
C LEU A 263 7.07 7.78 7.59
N LEU A 264 7.18 7.78 6.28
CA LEU A 264 8.00 8.76 5.55
C LEU A 264 7.42 10.17 5.67
N TYR A 265 6.10 10.32 5.58
CA TYR A 265 5.42 11.60 5.78
C TYR A 265 5.69 12.19 7.17
N LEU A 266 5.53 11.38 8.24
CA LEU A 266 5.74 11.85 9.61
C LEU A 266 7.23 12.10 9.92
N LYS A 267 8.14 11.26 9.38
CA LYS A 267 9.58 11.43 9.54
C LYS A 267 10.06 12.75 8.94
N ASN A 268 9.56 13.12 7.76
CA ASN A 268 9.91 14.41 7.13
C ASN A 268 9.41 15.60 7.96
N ASN A 269 8.18 15.52 8.48
CA ASN A 269 7.63 16.59 9.33
C ASN A 269 8.39 16.75 10.67
N LEU A 270 8.94 15.65 11.22
CA LEU A 270 9.77 15.72 12.42
C LEU A 270 11.14 16.35 12.15
N SER A 271 11.73 16.10 10.96
CA SER A 271 12.99 16.76 10.57
C SER A 271 12.82 18.26 10.42
N ASP A 272 11.73 18.70 9.82
CA ASP A 272 11.43 20.12 9.66
C ASP A 272 11.26 20.83 11.03
N GLN A 273 10.61 20.16 12.01
CA GLN A 273 10.47 20.69 13.38
C GLN A 273 11.78 20.69 14.17
N GLN A 274 12.68 19.73 13.94
CA GLN A 274 13.99 19.68 14.59
C GLN A 274 14.97 20.72 14.03
N GLU A 275 14.86 21.05 12.76
CA GLU A 275 15.61 22.17 12.17
C GLU A 275 15.14 23.52 12.73
N GLU A 276 13.85 23.68 13.05
CA GLU A 276 13.33 24.88 13.73
C GLU A 276 13.79 25.02 15.20
N LEU A 277 14.06 23.92 15.90
CA LEU A 277 14.47 23.90 17.32
C LEU A 277 15.98 24.02 17.56
N ASN A 278 16.83 23.79 16.57
CA ASN A 278 18.28 23.83 16.67
C ASN A 278 18.94 25.08 16.04
N VAL A 279 18.17 26.10 15.74
CA VAL A 279 18.75 27.38 15.30
C VAL A 279 19.17 28.20 16.53
N PRO A 280 20.47 28.46 16.74
CA PRO A 280 20.86 29.54 17.65
C PRO A 280 20.18 30.81 17.15
N ILE A 281 19.59 31.60 18.08
CA ILE A 281 19.00 32.89 17.75
C ILE A 281 20.14 33.82 17.27
N CYS A 282 20.57 33.64 16.05
CA CYS A 282 21.26 34.63 15.26
C CYS A 282 20.19 35.32 14.42
N THR A 283 19.93 36.55 14.70
CA THR A 283 19.16 37.46 13.86
C THR A 283 19.88 37.68 12.54
N HIS A 284 19.82 36.71 11.68
CA HIS A 284 20.08 36.87 10.25
C HIS A 284 18.73 36.74 9.53
N GLU A 285 18.39 37.83 8.83
CA GLU A 285 17.29 37.79 7.85
C GLU A 285 17.31 36.49 7.09
N LYS A 286 16.19 35.76 7.08
CA LYS A 286 16.02 34.57 6.23
C LYS A 286 16.37 34.95 4.80
N GLN A 287 17.58 34.64 4.36
CA GLN A 287 17.84 34.60 2.95
C GLN A 287 16.91 33.55 2.38
N LYS A 288 15.91 33.98 1.63
CA LYS A 288 15.05 33.13 0.83
C LYS A 288 15.99 32.31 -0.03
N VAL A 289 16.16 31.02 0.30
CA VAL A 289 16.82 30.09 -0.65
C VAL A 289 15.93 30.09 -1.88
N GLU A 290 16.38 30.74 -2.92
CA GLU A 290 15.66 30.84 -4.16
C GLU A 290 15.67 29.42 -4.78
N THR A 291 14.54 28.73 -4.69
CA THR A 291 14.40 27.40 -5.26
C THR A 291 14.51 27.51 -6.77
N ILE A 292 15.56 26.96 -7.34
CA ILE A 292 15.71 26.87 -8.81
C ILE A 292 14.80 25.76 -9.28
N TYR A 293 13.67 26.13 -9.89
CA TYR A 293 12.79 25.17 -10.53
C TYR A 293 13.26 24.91 -11.97
N ALA A 294 13.73 23.68 -12.23
CA ALA A 294 14.34 23.31 -13.51
C ALA A 294 13.44 22.43 -14.41
N ASP A 295 12.16 22.25 -14.05
CA ASP A 295 11.22 21.37 -14.77
C ASP A 295 10.11 22.17 -15.49
N TYR A 296 10.49 23.27 -16.11
CA TYR A 296 9.56 24.10 -16.90
C TYR A 296 8.99 23.38 -18.13
N ALA A 297 9.70 22.36 -18.64
CA ALA A 297 9.22 21.55 -19.75
C ALA A 297 7.96 20.74 -19.39
N ALA A 298 7.86 20.26 -18.15
CA ALA A 298 6.67 19.57 -17.66
C ALA A 298 5.56 20.55 -17.28
N THR A 299 5.89 21.58 -16.50
CA THR A 299 4.92 22.59 -16.09
C THR A 299 5.61 23.89 -15.64
N HIS A 300 5.08 25.01 -16.05
CA HIS A 300 5.53 26.33 -15.61
C HIS A 300 4.84 26.69 -14.29
N ILE A 301 5.57 26.64 -13.16
CA ILE A 301 4.98 26.90 -11.82
C ILE A 301 4.41 28.31 -11.75
N THR A 302 5.20 29.32 -12.15
CA THR A 302 4.77 30.72 -12.10
C THR A 302 4.10 31.12 -13.40
N LYS A 303 2.77 31.01 -13.46
CA LYS A 303 2.02 31.47 -14.65
C LYS A 303 2.09 33.00 -14.77
N PRO A 304 2.37 33.58 -15.95
CA PRO A 304 2.21 35.00 -16.19
C PRO A 304 0.77 35.48 -15.84
N GLU A 305 0.64 36.71 -15.37
CA GLU A 305 -0.68 37.22 -14.94
C GLU A 305 -1.68 37.21 -16.08
N CYS A 306 -1.26 37.56 -17.30
CA CYS A 306 -2.10 37.52 -18.49
C CYS A 306 -2.68 36.13 -18.79
N VAL A 307 -2.01 35.03 -18.36
CA VAL A 307 -2.55 33.64 -18.52
C VAL A 307 -3.66 33.41 -17.51
N LYS A 308 -3.48 33.86 -16.27
CA LYS A 308 -4.51 33.74 -15.23
C LYS A 308 -5.77 34.53 -15.63
N ASP A 309 -5.59 35.78 -16.07
CA ASP A 309 -6.68 36.64 -16.54
C ASP A 309 -7.43 36.00 -17.72
N ALA A 310 -6.70 35.45 -18.69
CA ALA A 310 -7.30 34.80 -19.84
C ALA A 310 -8.14 33.56 -19.44
N VAL A 311 -7.66 32.76 -18.48
CA VAL A 311 -8.40 31.61 -17.95
C VAL A 311 -9.66 32.07 -17.22
N MET A 312 -9.55 33.05 -16.33
CA MET A 312 -10.70 33.59 -15.58
C MET A 312 -11.75 34.17 -16.53
N ASN A 313 -11.34 34.93 -17.56
CA ASN A 313 -12.27 35.47 -18.55
C ASN A 313 -12.95 34.38 -19.40
N ALA A 314 -12.21 33.31 -19.72
CA ALA A 314 -12.75 32.19 -20.49
C ALA A 314 -13.82 31.39 -19.74
N LEU A 315 -13.74 31.32 -18.40
CA LEU A 315 -14.72 30.64 -17.54
C LEU A 315 -16.13 31.29 -17.62
N ALA A 316 -16.22 32.56 -18.01
CA ALA A 316 -17.47 33.27 -18.17
C ALA A 316 -18.12 33.04 -19.56
N LEU A 317 -17.44 32.36 -20.49
CA LEU A 317 -17.94 32.12 -21.84
C LEU A 317 -18.83 30.88 -21.88
N GLY A 318 -19.78 30.88 -22.83
CA GLY A 318 -20.70 29.77 -23.05
C GLY A 318 -20.05 28.59 -23.80
N ASN A 319 -20.84 27.55 -24.06
CA ASN A 319 -20.38 26.38 -24.82
C ASN A 319 -20.25 26.71 -26.31
N SER A 320 -19.01 26.73 -26.81
CA SER A 320 -18.69 27.04 -28.21
C SER A 320 -19.35 26.12 -29.27
N GLY A 321 -19.71 24.89 -28.90
CA GLY A 321 -20.32 23.91 -29.79
C GLY A 321 -21.82 24.06 -29.97
N ARG A 322 -22.49 24.96 -29.21
CA ARG A 322 -23.96 25.12 -29.27
C ARG A 322 -24.45 26.36 -30.00
N GLY A 323 -23.64 27.34 -30.28
CA GLY A 323 -23.83 28.45 -31.22
C GLY A 323 -25.13 29.26 -31.19
N VAL A 324 -25.96 29.13 -30.13
CA VAL A 324 -27.34 29.65 -30.13
C VAL A 324 -27.45 31.03 -29.46
N ASN A 325 -26.48 31.41 -28.65
CA ASN A 325 -26.47 32.68 -27.92
C ASN A 325 -25.11 33.39 -28.07
N GLU A 326 -25.11 34.69 -27.77
CA GLU A 326 -23.93 35.55 -27.95
C GLU A 326 -22.70 35.05 -27.21
N SER A 327 -22.84 34.60 -25.95
CA SER A 327 -21.75 34.06 -25.15
C SER A 327 -21.13 32.77 -25.75
N SER A 328 -21.92 31.92 -26.40
CA SER A 328 -21.46 30.74 -27.13
C SER A 328 -20.73 31.11 -28.43
N LEU A 329 -21.17 32.14 -29.12
CA LEU A 329 -20.51 32.67 -30.32
C LEU A 329 -19.18 33.31 -29.94
N ASP A 330 -19.10 34.02 -28.83
CA ASP A 330 -17.85 34.62 -28.30
C ASP A 330 -16.85 33.53 -27.93
N ALA A 331 -17.29 32.44 -27.31
CA ALA A 331 -16.43 31.29 -27.05
C ALA A 331 -15.86 30.68 -28.36
N ALA A 332 -16.69 30.54 -29.39
CA ALA A 332 -16.26 30.02 -30.69
C ALA A 332 -15.26 30.98 -31.39
N ARG A 333 -15.55 32.29 -31.35
CA ARG A 333 -14.65 33.31 -31.88
C ARG A 333 -13.31 33.29 -31.18
N LYS A 334 -13.30 33.15 -29.84
CA LYS A 334 -12.08 33.08 -29.04
C LYS A 334 -11.22 31.87 -29.37
N ILE A 335 -11.83 30.71 -29.56
CA ILE A 335 -11.11 29.49 -29.98
C ILE A 335 -10.51 29.69 -31.38
N TYR A 336 -11.25 30.27 -32.31
CA TYR A 336 -10.77 30.54 -33.66
C TYR A 336 -9.61 31.55 -33.67
N GLU A 337 -9.70 32.63 -32.88
CA GLU A 337 -8.65 33.62 -32.70
C GLU A 337 -7.35 32.96 -32.19
N VAL A 338 -7.44 32.06 -31.21
CA VAL A 338 -6.27 31.35 -30.67
C VAL A 338 -5.69 30.40 -31.73
N ARG A 339 -6.52 29.67 -32.48
CA ARG A 339 -6.06 28.84 -33.61
C ARG A 339 -5.29 29.65 -34.62
N THR A 340 -5.84 30.83 -35.01
CA THR A 340 -5.15 31.73 -35.94
C THR A 340 -3.80 32.22 -35.44
N LYS A 341 -3.69 32.54 -34.14
CA LYS A 341 -2.40 32.94 -33.53
C LYS A 341 -1.39 31.81 -33.51
N VAL A 342 -1.82 30.58 -33.20
CA VAL A 342 -0.98 29.40 -33.22
C VAL A 342 -0.48 29.09 -34.62
N ASP A 343 -1.40 29.13 -35.61
CA ASP A 343 -1.08 28.92 -37.00
C ASP A 343 -0.05 29.95 -37.52
N GLN A 344 -0.24 31.22 -37.23
CA GLN A 344 0.71 32.30 -37.59
C GLN A 344 2.07 32.14 -36.89
N PHE A 345 2.07 31.69 -35.62
CA PHE A 345 3.31 31.51 -34.89
C PHE A 345 4.18 30.40 -35.46
N PHE A 346 3.58 29.33 -35.95
CA PHE A 346 4.27 28.19 -36.55
C PHE A 346 4.35 28.19 -38.08
N ASP A 347 3.92 29.29 -38.74
CA ASP A 347 3.84 29.41 -40.20
C ASP A 347 3.03 28.25 -40.83
N GLY A 348 1.84 28.00 -40.23
CA GLY A 348 0.97 26.88 -40.59
C GLY A 348 0.16 27.09 -41.87
N TYR A 349 -0.72 26.15 -42.18
CA TYR A 349 -1.52 26.11 -43.41
C TYR A 349 -2.98 26.60 -43.23
N GLY A 350 -3.32 27.18 -42.08
CA GLY A 350 -4.62 27.72 -41.74
C GLY A 350 -5.14 27.32 -40.37
N ALA A 351 -5.89 28.19 -39.72
CA ALA A 351 -6.43 28.01 -38.36
C ALA A 351 -7.30 26.76 -38.20
N GLU A 352 -7.92 26.29 -39.29
CA GLU A 352 -8.75 25.07 -39.34
C GLU A 352 -7.91 23.80 -39.18
N GLN A 353 -6.57 23.86 -39.39
CA GLN A 353 -5.68 22.73 -39.20
C GLN A 353 -5.09 22.65 -37.78
N VAL A 354 -5.39 23.65 -36.95
CA VAL A 354 -4.98 23.66 -35.54
C VAL A 354 -6.04 22.95 -34.70
N VAL A 355 -5.68 21.85 -34.06
CA VAL A 355 -6.57 21.06 -33.21
C VAL A 355 -6.08 21.12 -31.76
N PHE A 356 -6.96 21.43 -30.83
CA PHE A 356 -6.67 21.37 -29.40
C PHE A 356 -7.06 20.01 -28.83
N THR A 357 -6.19 19.46 -27.99
CA THR A 357 -6.38 18.21 -27.26
C THR A 357 -6.31 18.46 -25.76
N SER A 358 -6.60 17.45 -24.92
CA SER A 358 -6.50 17.56 -23.46
C SER A 358 -5.06 17.68 -22.95
N GLY A 359 -4.08 17.37 -23.80
CA GLY A 359 -2.67 17.49 -23.49
C GLY A 359 -1.77 16.81 -24.51
N ILE A 360 -0.44 16.97 -24.32
CA ILE A 360 0.57 16.49 -25.27
C ILE A 360 0.48 14.98 -25.50
N THR A 361 0.16 14.20 -24.46
CA THR A 361 0.03 12.73 -24.58
C THR A 361 -1.06 12.34 -25.57
N GLU A 362 -2.22 13.00 -25.53
CA GLU A 362 -3.30 12.77 -26.49
C GLU A 362 -2.89 13.19 -27.90
N SER A 363 -2.28 14.37 -28.04
CA SER A 363 -1.78 14.86 -29.35
C SER A 363 -0.81 13.86 -29.98
N LEU A 364 0.21 13.42 -29.22
CA LEU A 364 1.21 12.47 -29.71
C LEU A 364 0.60 11.11 -30.08
N ASN A 365 -0.32 10.58 -29.26
CA ASN A 365 -1.02 9.32 -29.59
C ASN A 365 -1.85 9.47 -30.86
N THR A 366 -2.55 10.59 -31.01
CA THR A 366 -3.38 10.85 -32.20
C THR A 366 -2.52 10.90 -33.47
N VAL A 367 -1.40 11.62 -33.43
CA VAL A 367 -0.48 11.74 -34.59
C VAL A 367 0.18 10.41 -34.89
N ILE A 368 0.80 9.76 -33.88
CA ILE A 368 1.55 8.53 -34.11
C ILE A 368 0.64 7.41 -34.62
N LYS A 369 -0.51 7.19 -33.95
CA LYS A 369 -1.43 6.12 -34.35
C LYS A 369 -2.24 6.46 -35.61
N GLY A 370 -2.46 7.73 -35.89
CA GLY A 370 -3.24 8.18 -37.06
C GLY A 370 -2.43 8.32 -38.35
N SER A 371 -1.08 8.44 -38.27
CA SER A 371 -0.23 8.64 -39.45
C SER A 371 0.58 7.42 -39.88
N LEU A 372 0.77 6.42 -38.97
CA LEU A 372 1.60 5.25 -39.24
C LEU A 372 0.73 4.06 -39.70
N ASN A 373 1.21 3.35 -40.71
CA ASN A 373 0.60 2.16 -41.29
C ASN A 373 1.56 0.97 -41.22
N HIS A 374 1.01 -0.23 -41.36
CA HIS A 374 1.83 -1.44 -41.51
C HIS A 374 2.87 -1.29 -42.61
N GLY A 375 4.13 -1.57 -42.31
CA GLY A 375 5.27 -1.46 -43.23
C GLY A 375 5.98 -0.10 -43.21
N ASP A 376 5.45 0.91 -42.53
CA ASP A 376 6.16 2.17 -42.33
C ASP A 376 7.37 1.99 -41.40
N HIS A 377 8.36 2.88 -41.55
CA HIS A 377 9.55 2.88 -40.71
C HIS A 377 9.66 4.18 -39.91
N VAL A 378 9.79 4.06 -38.59
CA VAL A 378 9.95 5.18 -37.66
C VAL A 378 11.31 5.11 -36.98
N ILE A 379 11.99 6.24 -36.91
CA ILE A 379 13.21 6.42 -36.16
C ILE A 379 12.93 7.33 -34.98
N THR A 380 13.37 6.92 -33.79
CA THR A 380 13.23 7.70 -32.57
C THR A 380 14.46 7.52 -31.68
N THR A 381 14.53 8.24 -30.56
CA THR A 381 15.61 8.10 -29.58
C THR A 381 15.13 7.37 -28.33
N PHE A 382 16.05 6.74 -27.60
CA PHE A 382 15.69 6.11 -26.31
C PHE A 382 15.40 7.14 -25.21
N MET A 383 15.76 8.41 -25.42
CA MET A 383 15.52 9.50 -24.47
C MET A 383 14.11 10.09 -24.55
N GLU A 384 13.27 9.56 -25.43
CA GLU A 384 11.91 10.02 -25.58
C GLU A 384 11.04 9.76 -24.35
N HIS A 385 10.08 10.64 -24.12
CA HIS A 385 9.09 10.46 -23.08
C HIS A 385 8.15 9.28 -23.39
N ASN A 386 7.60 8.65 -22.37
CA ASN A 386 6.64 7.54 -22.48
C ASN A 386 5.42 7.83 -23.37
N SER A 387 5.03 9.09 -23.52
CA SER A 387 3.95 9.49 -24.43
C SER A 387 4.29 9.32 -25.93
N VAL A 388 5.57 9.18 -26.25
CA VAL A 388 6.09 8.84 -27.58
C VAL A 388 6.39 7.34 -27.68
N LEU A 389 7.18 6.79 -26.75
CA LEU A 389 7.63 5.41 -26.84
C LEU A 389 6.50 4.38 -26.75
N ARG A 390 5.54 4.57 -25.85
CA ARG A 390 4.43 3.61 -25.68
C ARG A 390 3.58 3.44 -26.94
N PRO A 391 3.08 4.51 -27.61
CA PRO A 391 2.35 4.34 -28.85
C PRO A 391 3.23 3.79 -29.99
N LEU A 392 4.54 4.12 -30.05
CA LEU A 392 5.44 3.53 -31.05
C LEU A 392 5.62 2.02 -30.85
N TYR A 393 5.78 1.52 -29.62
CA TYR A 393 5.81 0.08 -29.35
C TYR A 393 4.48 -0.62 -29.69
N GLU A 394 3.38 0.08 -29.58
CA GLU A 394 2.08 -0.47 -30.02
C GLU A 394 2.00 -0.57 -31.54
N MET A 395 2.48 0.46 -32.26
CA MET A 395 2.53 0.44 -33.73
C MET A 395 3.54 -0.59 -34.27
N GLU A 396 4.65 -0.82 -33.56
CA GLU A 396 5.61 -1.90 -33.87
C GLU A 396 4.91 -3.28 -33.85
N ARG A 397 4.08 -3.56 -32.84
CA ARG A 397 3.28 -4.80 -32.78
C ARG A 397 2.28 -4.92 -33.93
N GLN A 398 1.90 -3.80 -34.55
CA GLN A 398 1.00 -3.74 -35.69
C GLN A 398 1.77 -3.77 -37.03
N GLY A 399 3.10 -3.94 -37.01
CA GLY A 399 3.92 -4.13 -38.19
C GLY A 399 4.63 -2.88 -38.70
N VAL A 400 4.73 -1.82 -37.90
CA VAL A 400 5.62 -0.69 -38.18
C VAL A 400 7.05 -1.07 -37.81
N CYS A 401 8.02 -0.73 -38.62
CA CYS A 401 9.44 -0.93 -38.30
C CYS A 401 9.93 0.20 -37.40
N LEU A 402 10.42 -0.13 -36.20
CA LEU A 402 10.89 0.84 -35.21
C LEU A 402 12.42 0.77 -35.04
N THR A 403 13.09 1.89 -35.25
CA THR A 403 14.51 2.06 -34.95
C THR A 403 14.68 3.05 -33.80
N ILE A 404 15.26 2.59 -32.68
CA ILE A 404 15.56 3.43 -31.53
C ILE A 404 17.07 3.70 -31.52
N THR A 405 17.46 4.97 -31.67
CA THR A 405 18.86 5.38 -31.66
C THR A 405 19.31 5.75 -30.26
N SER A 406 20.55 5.34 -29.91
CA SER A 406 21.25 5.80 -28.71
C SER A 406 22.11 7.02 -29.07
N PRO A 407 22.22 8.07 -28.23
CA PRO A 407 23.25 9.05 -28.41
C PRO A 407 24.61 8.35 -28.25
N ASP A 408 25.53 8.64 -29.17
CA ASP A 408 26.92 8.24 -29.00
C ASP A 408 27.43 8.88 -27.71
N VAL A 409 27.75 8.08 -26.72
CA VAL A 409 28.51 8.52 -25.55
C VAL A 409 29.95 8.60 -25.98
N GLY A 410 30.34 9.78 -26.54
CA GLY A 410 31.71 10.10 -26.84
C GLY A 410 32.52 10.35 -25.58
#